data_ab6af76673ea4ef8f987c66ff61e909d
#
_entry.id   ab6af76673ea4ef8f987c66ff61e909d
#
_cell.length_a   1.000
_cell.length_b   1.000
_cell.length_c   1.000
_cell.angle_alpha   90.00
_cell.angle_beta   90.00
_cell.angle_gamma   90.00
#
_symmetry.space_group_name_H-M   'P 1'
#
loop_
_entity.id
_entity.type
_entity.pdbx_description
1 polymer ?
#
loop_
_entity_poly.entity_id
_entity_poly.type
_entity_poly.pdbx_seq_one_letter_code
_entity_poly.pdbx_strand_id
1 'polypeptide(L)'
;EYQGQKCSAMSRAYIPMDIWPELKNVYLSELSTVKVGPPDDFSNFMNAVIDEKAYSSITKYIEFAKNSNEAEIISGGNYNKEIGYFIEPTTIITTNHDFKTMKEEIFGPVLTIYLYEPNKWEETLRIVDETSPYALTGCVMGKDKEAIAKAKDSLRFSAGNFYINDKPTGAVVGQQPFGGARASGTNDKAGSELNL
;
A
#
# COMPACT_ATOMS: atom_id res chain seq x y z
N GLU A 1 3.53 -8.88 5.33
CA GLU A 1 4.93 -9.32 5.46
C GLU A 1 5.81 -8.22 6.07
N TYR A 2 6.71 -8.58 6.96
CA TYR A 2 7.68 -7.67 7.60
C TYR A 2 7.07 -6.35 8.09
N GLN A 3 5.82 -6.37 8.54
CA GLN A 3 5.11 -5.20 9.07
C GLN A 3 5.04 -4.02 8.09
N GLY A 4 4.89 -4.32 6.79
CA GLY A 4 4.89 -3.31 5.74
C GLY A 4 6.24 -2.63 5.48
N GLN A 5 7.31 -3.07 6.13
CA GLN A 5 8.66 -2.50 6.00
C GLN A 5 9.37 -3.05 4.76
N LYS A 6 8.71 -2.95 3.61
CA LYS A 6 9.24 -3.36 2.30
C LYS A 6 8.95 -2.26 1.28
N CYS A 7 9.93 -2.02 0.42
CA CYS A 7 9.80 -1.04 -0.66
C CYS A 7 8.63 -1.31 -1.63
N SER A 8 8.19 -2.57 -1.72
CA SER A 8 7.07 -3.00 -2.56
C SER A 8 5.80 -3.31 -1.78
N ALA A 9 5.74 -3.06 -0.47
CA ALA A 9 4.52 -3.22 0.29
C ALA A 9 3.45 -2.21 -0.17
N MET A 10 2.20 -2.67 -0.25
CA MET A 10 1.10 -1.79 -0.62
C MET A 10 0.86 -0.73 0.46
N SER A 11 1.09 0.53 0.14
CA SER A 11 0.92 1.67 1.04
C SER A 11 -0.40 2.41 0.83
N ARG A 12 -0.98 2.30 -0.38
CA ARG A 12 -2.20 3.00 -0.76
C ARG A 12 -3.03 2.19 -1.75
N ALA A 13 -4.34 2.41 -1.70
CA ALA A 13 -5.30 1.83 -2.62
C ALA A 13 -6.31 2.90 -3.07
N TYR A 14 -6.75 2.82 -4.31
CA TYR A 14 -7.77 3.69 -4.90
C TYR A 14 -8.98 2.82 -5.22
N ILE A 15 -10.10 3.06 -4.55
CA ILE A 15 -11.26 2.17 -4.60
C ILE A 15 -12.51 2.97 -4.97
N PRO A 16 -13.29 2.53 -5.97
CA PRO A 16 -14.57 3.15 -6.29
C PRO A 16 -15.54 3.06 -5.11
N MET A 17 -16.26 4.14 -4.85
CA MET A 17 -17.19 4.21 -3.70
C MET A 17 -18.32 3.19 -3.76
N ASP A 18 -18.77 2.81 -4.95
CA ASP A 18 -19.90 1.89 -5.15
C ASP A 18 -19.58 0.44 -4.75
N ILE A 19 -18.34 -0.01 -4.91
CA ILE A 19 -17.93 -1.37 -4.49
C ILE A 19 -17.44 -1.42 -3.04
N TRP A 20 -17.13 -0.27 -2.44
CA TRP A 20 -16.52 -0.22 -1.12
C TRP A 20 -17.36 -0.87 -0.01
N PRO A 21 -18.68 -0.71 0.09
CA PRO A 21 -19.46 -1.30 1.17
C PRO A 21 -19.33 -2.84 1.26
N GLU A 22 -19.33 -3.52 0.11
CA GLU A 22 -19.14 -4.97 0.04
C GLU A 22 -17.69 -5.35 0.35
N LEU A 23 -16.75 -4.69 -0.31
CA LEU A 23 -15.32 -4.94 -0.15
C LEU A 23 -14.87 -4.70 1.31
N LYS A 24 -15.37 -3.65 1.96
CA LYS A 24 -15.05 -3.33 3.36
C LYS A 24 -15.33 -4.50 4.29
N ASN A 25 -16.47 -5.14 4.15
CA ASN A 25 -16.86 -6.24 5.03
C ASN A 25 -15.90 -7.43 4.89
N VAL A 26 -15.58 -7.82 3.66
CA VAL A 26 -14.63 -8.91 3.39
C VAL A 26 -13.24 -8.52 3.90
N TYR A 27 -12.78 -7.33 3.57
CA TYR A 27 -11.47 -6.82 3.97
C TYR A 27 -11.28 -6.79 5.49
N LEU A 28 -12.24 -6.23 6.24
CA LEU A 28 -12.17 -6.16 7.70
C LEU A 28 -12.26 -7.55 8.34
N SER A 29 -13.05 -8.47 7.78
CA SER A 29 -13.11 -9.85 8.23
C SER A 29 -11.74 -10.55 8.10
N GLU A 30 -11.10 -10.45 6.95
CA GLU A 30 -9.76 -11.01 6.73
C GLU A 30 -8.72 -10.35 7.63
N LEU A 31 -8.75 -9.00 7.73
CA LEU A 31 -7.80 -8.25 8.55
C LEU A 31 -7.90 -8.62 10.04
N SER A 32 -9.11 -8.93 10.53
CA SER A 32 -9.33 -9.35 11.93
C SER A 32 -8.65 -10.68 12.29
N THR A 33 -8.27 -11.47 11.30
CA THR A 33 -7.52 -12.73 11.52
C THR A 33 -6.03 -12.50 11.73
N VAL A 34 -5.52 -11.31 11.41
CA VAL A 34 -4.10 -10.98 11.51
C VAL A 34 -3.74 -10.73 12.98
N LYS A 35 -3.02 -11.67 13.56
CA LYS A 35 -2.50 -11.54 14.92
C LYS A 35 -1.15 -10.84 14.93
N VAL A 36 -0.95 -9.98 15.93
CA VAL A 36 0.30 -9.26 16.17
C VAL A 36 0.86 -9.66 17.53
N GLY A 37 2.11 -10.04 17.59
CA GLY A 37 2.74 -10.44 18.84
C GLY A 37 4.20 -10.90 18.69
N PRO A 38 4.79 -11.46 19.75
CA PRO A 38 6.18 -11.91 19.74
C PRO A 38 6.47 -12.99 18.69
N PRO A 39 7.70 -13.04 18.13
CA PRO A 39 8.06 -13.96 17.05
C PRO A 39 8.24 -15.42 17.48
N ASP A 40 8.32 -15.72 18.74
CA ASP A 40 8.39 -17.06 19.32
C ASP A 40 7.01 -17.75 19.41
N ASP A 41 5.92 -16.98 19.30
CA ASP A 41 4.57 -17.50 19.11
C ASP A 41 4.21 -17.53 17.61
N PHE A 42 4.33 -18.70 17.00
CA PHE A 42 4.04 -18.91 15.57
C PHE A 42 2.56 -18.74 15.19
N SER A 43 1.65 -18.50 16.13
CA SER A 43 0.28 -18.08 15.83
C SER A 43 0.19 -16.61 15.40
N ASN A 44 1.22 -15.81 15.66
CA ASN A 44 1.30 -14.42 15.25
C ASN A 44 1.75 -14.31 13.79
N PHE A 45 0.97 -13.60 12.98
CA PHE A 45 1.32 -13.30 11.59
C PHE A 45 2.28 -12.11 11.47
N MET A 46 2.15 -11.15 12.38
CA MET A 46 2.96 -9.93 12.41
C MET A 46 3.68 -9.78 13.75
N ASN A 47 4.86 -9.16 13.70
CA ASN A 47 5.69 -8.91 14.86
C ASN A 47 5.97 -7.42 15.03
N ALA A 48 6.98 -7.06 15.84
CA ALA A 48 7.43 -5.68 16.04
C ALA A 48 8.06 -5.08 14.78
N VAL A 49 7.97 -3.76 14.62
CA VAL A 49 8.79 -3.03 13.63
C VAL A 49 10.24 -2.99 14.08
N ILE A 50 11.16 -2.66 13.16
CA ILE A 50 12.58 -2.95 13.30
C ILE A 50 13.26 -2.25 14.48
N ASP A 51 12.90 -1.00 14.77
CA ASP A 51 13.52 -0.21 15.84
C ASP A 51 12.62 0.93 16.35
N GLU A 52 13.10 1.67 17.34
CA GLU A 52 12.40 2.81 17.93
C GLU A 52 12.21 3.97 16.93
N LYS A 53 13.14 4.16 16.01
CA LYS A 53 13.05 5.21 15.00
C LYS A 53 11.90 4.92 14.03
N ALA A 54 11.79 3.68 13.55
CA ALA A 54 10.68 3.22 12.72
C ALA A 54 9.36 3.34 13.47
N TYR A 55 9.28 2.83 14.71
CA TYR A 55 8.12 2.95 15.57
C TYR A 55 7.67 4.39 15.73
N SER A 56 8.58 5.29 16.13
CA SER A 56 8.28 6.70 16.34
C SER A 56 7.88 7.44 15.07
N SER A 57 8.43 7.06 13.92
CA SER A 57 8.05 7.63 12.63
C SER A 57 6.64 7.20 12.23
N ILE A 58 6.35 5.89 12.28
CA ILE A 58 5.06 5.33 11.85
C ILE A 58 3.92 5.81 12.73
N THR A 59 4.12 5.83 14.06
CA THR A 59 3.09 6.28 15.00
C THR A 59 2.71 7.75 14.82
N LYS A 60 3.63 8.61 14.36
CA LYS A 60 3.32 10.01 14.01
C LYS A 60 2.31 10.12 12.86
N TYR A 61 2.38 9.23 11.86
CA TYR A 61 1.38 9.20 10.78
C TYR A 61 0.03 8.71 11.27
N ILE A 62 0.01 7.73 12.17
CA ILE A 62 -1.23 7.23 12.79
C ILE A 62 -1.88 8.36 13.60
N GLU A 63 -1.11 9.05 14.45
CA GLU A 63 -1.63 10.17 15.23
C GLU A 63 -2.06 11.35 14.35
N PHE A 64 -1.36 11.62 13.25
CA PHE A 64 -1.78 12.61 12.27
C PHE A 64 -3.15 12.27 11.69
N ALA A 65 -3.38 11.01 11.31
CA ALA A 65 -4.66 10.57 10.78
C ALA A 65 -5.78 10.61 11.82
N LYS A 66 -5.51 10.19 13.09
CA LYS A 66 -6.47 10.27 14.20
C LYS A 66 -6.96 11.69 14.49
N ASN A 67 -6.08 12.66 14.33
CA ASN A 67 -6.38 14.06 14.62
C ASN A 67 -6.87 14.86 13.42
N SER A 68 -7.08 14.21 12.27
CA SER A 68 -7.56 14.83 11.04
C SER A 68 -9.07 14.64 10.89
N ASN A 69 -9.75 15.67 10.38
CA ASN A 69 -11.15 15.57 9.95
C ASN A 69 -11.32 15.12 8.48
N GLU A 70 -10.21 14.90 7.76
CA GLU A 70 -10.19 14.46 6.36
C GLU A 70 -9.97 12.95 6.21
N ALA A 71 -9.82 12.24 7.33
CA ALA A 71 -9.56 10.80 7.31
C ALA A 71 -10.20 10.09 8.50
N GLU A 72 -10.48 8.80 8.32
CA GLU A 72 -11.01 7.90 9.34
C GLU A 72 -10.12 6.66 9.45
N ILE A 73 -9.73 6.28 10.66
CA ILE A 73 -9.11 4.98 10.92
C ILE A 73 -10.22 3.96 11.13
N ILE A 74 -10.35 3.01 10.21
CA ILE A 74 -11.41 1.99 10.24
C ILE A 74 -10.96 0.67 10.86
N SER A 75 -9.67 0.48 11.07
CA SER A 75 -9.07 -0.68 11.75
C SER A 75 -7.68 -0.35 12.27
N GLY A 76 -7.30 -0.97 13.37
CA GLY A 76 -6.00 -0.75 13.99
C GLY A 76 -5.88 0.62 14.67
N GLY A 77 -4.74 1.26 14.49
CA GLY A 77 -4.44 2.56 15.10
C GLY A 77 -3.83 2.47 16.49
N ASN A 78 -3.73 1.26 17.06
CA ASN A 78 -3.09 1.07 18.36
C ASN A 78 -1.63 0.64 18.19
N TYR A 79 -0.83 0.98 19.18
CA TYR A 79 0.58 0.61 19.21
C TYR A 79 1.08 0.58 20.66
N ASN A 80 2.08 -0.24 20.92
CA ASN A 80 2.65 -0.43 22.27
C ASN A 80 4.15 -0.74 22.15
N LYS A 81 4.97 -0.15 23.01
CA LYS A 81 6.41 -0.39 23.06
C LYS A 81 6.91 -0.94 24.41
N GLU A 82 6.03 -1.39 25.29
CA GLU A 82 6.43 -1.90 26.61
C GLU A 82 7.26 -3.18 26.52
N ILE A 83 6.89 -4.08 25.59
CA ILE A 83 7.58 -5.36 25.38
C ILE A 83 8.25 -5.46 24.02
N GLY A 84 7.98 -4.51 23.11
CA GLY A 84 8.51 -4.45 21.75
C GLY A 84 7.81 -3.36 20.94
N TYR A 85 8.35 -3.00 19.83
CA TYR A 85 7.82 -1.94 18.95
C TYR A 85 6.63 -2.42 18.12
N PHE A 86 5.53 -2.79 18.79
CA PHE A 86 4.35 -3.33 18.15
C PHE A 86 3.43 -2.22 17.65
N ILE A 87 3.00 -2.35 16.39
CA ILE A 87 2.03 -1.48 15.74
C ILE A 87 1.00 -2.36 15.05
N GLU A 88 -0.27 -2.17 15.35
CA GLU A 88 -1.36 -2.90 14.70
C GLU A 88 -1.46 -2.53 13.21
N PRO A 89 -1.86 -3.49 12.35
CA PRO A 89 -2.24 -3.19 10.96
C PRO A 89 -3.29 -2.08 10.96
N THR A 90 -2.94 -0.93 10.40
CA THR A 90 -3.77 0.25 10.46
C THR A 90 -4.29 0.60 9.08
N THR A 91 -5.62 0.74 8.97
CA THR A 91 -6.28 1.15 7.73
C THR A 91 -6.93 2.51 7.89
N ILE A 92 -6.54 3.42 7.02
CA ILE A 92 -7.04 4.79 6.95
C ILE A 92 -7.89 4.93 5.69
N ILE A 93 -9.07 5.55 5.80
CA ILE A 93 -9.88 5.97 4.64
C ILE A 93 -9.83 7.48 4.52
N THR A 94 -9.74 7.97 3.29
CA THR A 94 -9.83 9.40 2.98
C THR A 94 -10.52 9.62 1.63
N THR A 95 -11.15 10.79 1.49
CA THR A 95 -11.62 11.33 0.21
C THR A 95 -10.72 12.47 -0.32
N ASN A 96 -9.65 12.78 0.41
CA ASN A 96 -8.62 13.72 -0.01
C ASN A 96 -7.44 12.96 -0.62
N HIS A 97 -7.27 13.04 -1.95
CA HIS A 97 -6.16 12.36 -2.64
C HIS A 97 -4.77 12.94 -2.26
N ASP A 98 -4.73 14.17 -1.75
CA ASP A 98 -3.52 14.82 -1.27
C ASP A 98 -3.24 14.57 0.22
N PHE A 99 -4.02 13.70 0.86
CA PHE A 99 -3.81 13.38 2.26
C PHE A 99 -2.39 12.86 2.49
N LYS A 100 -1.75 13.30 3.56
CA LYS A 100 -0.33 13.05 3.81
C LYS A 100 0.07 11.58 3.70
N THR A 101 -0.76 10.67 4.24
CA THR A 101 -0.48 9.23 4.20
C THR A 101 -0.70 8.58 2.83
N MET A 102 -1.33 9.29 1.89
CA MET A 102 -1.37 8.91 0.47
C MET A 102 -0.06 9.24 -0.25
N LYS A 103 0.61 10.32 0.12
CA LYS A 103 1.75 10.89 -0.63
C LYS A 103 3.11 10.45 -0.10
N GLU A 104 3.26 10.34 1.22
CA GLU A 104 4.53 10.05 1.86
C GLU A 104 4.74 8.55 2.10
N GLU A 105 5.99 8.12 2.03
CA GLU A 105 6.37 6.74 2.34
C GLU A 105 6.43 6.55 3.86
N ILE A 106 5.53 5.75 4.41
CA ILE A 106 5.45 5.48 5.85
C ILE A 106 6.41 4.35 6.26
N PHE A 107 6.54 3.35 5.43
CA PHE A 107 7.37 2.16 5.62
C PHE A 107 6.99 1.35 6.87
N GLY A 108 5.69 1.12 7.02
CA GLY A 108 5.10 0.44 8.18
C GLY A 108 3.74 -0.20 7.86
N PRO A 109 3.08 -0.80 8.86
CA PRO A 109 1.82 -1.51 8.68
C PRO A 109 0.62 -0.56 8.57
N VAL A 110 0.69 0.40 7.67
CA VAL A 110 -0.33 1.42 7.43
C VAL A 110 -0.73 1.41 5.97
N LEU A 111 -2.01 1.20 5.71
CA LEU A 111 -2.64 1.29 4.39
C LEU A 111 -3.59 2.47 4.37
N THR A 112 -3.45 3.35 3.38
CA THR A 112 -4.42 4.42 3.14
C THR A 112 -5.25 4.12 1.90
N ILE A 113 -6.57 4.17 2.05
CA ILE A 113 -7.55 3.94 0.99
C ILE A 113 -8.16 5.28 0.60
N TYR A 114 -8.00 5.66 -0.66
CA TYR A 114 -8.70 6.77 -1.25
C TYR A 114 -9.98 6.26 -1.93
N LEU A 115 -11.13 6.77 -1.48
CA LEU A 115 -12.42 6.45 -2.07
C LEU A 115 -12.79 7.49 -3.11
N TYR A 116 -13.04 7.05 -4.35
CA TYR A 116 -13.36 7.93 -5.47
C TYR A 116 -14.73 7.63 -6.10
N GLU A 117 -15.33 8.64 -6.69
CA GLU A 117 -16.58 8.53 -7.45
C GLU A 117 -16.37 7.66 -8.70
N PRO A 118 -17.21 6.64 -8.98
CA PRO A 118 -17.01 5.72 -10.11
C PRO A 118 -16.87 6.42 -11.47
N ASN A 119 -17.56 7.53 -11.66
CA ASN A 119 -17.50 8.34 -12.89
C ASN A 119 -16.20 9.16 -13.03
N LYS A 120 -15.34 9.20 -12.00
CA LYS A 120 -14.04 9.88 -12.00
C LYS A 120 -12.85 8.95 -12.26
N TRP A 121 -13.09 7.83 -12.90
CA TRP A 121 -12.05 6.83 -13.20
C TRP A 121 -10.83 7.43 -13.91
N GLU A 122 -11.04 8.21 -14.96
CA GLU A 122 -9.94 8.81 -15.73
C GLU A 122 -9.15 9.85 -14.93
N GLU A 123 -9.85 10.67 -14.15
CA GLU A 123 -9.22 11.60 -13.22
C GLU A 123 -8.40 10.85 -12.16
N THR A 124 -8.95 9.74 -11.65
CA THR A 124 -8.27 8.91 -10.66
C THR A 124 -7.00 8.30 -11.22
N LEU A 125 -6.97 7.85 -12.47
CA LEU A 125 -5.74 7.35 -13.09
C LEU A 125 -4.64 8.41 -13.11
N ARG A 126 -4.99 9.67 -13.42
CA ARG A 126 -4.04 10.79 -13.34
C ARG A 126 -3.56 11.04 -11.90
N ILE A 127 -4.47 11.01 -10.94
CA ILE A 127 -4.13 11.13 -9.50
C ILE A 127 -3.15 10.04 -9.10
N VAL A 128 -3.41 8.77 -9.47
CA VAL A 128 -2.50 7.64 -9.18
C VAL A 128 -1.10 7.91 -9.74
N ASP A 129 -1.01 8.38 -10.97
CA ASP A 129 0.27 8.67 -11.64
C ASP A 129 1.06 9.79 -10.94
N GLU A 130 0.36 10.81 -10.43
CA GLU A 130 0.96 12.03 -9.86
C GLU A 130 1.16 11.98 -8.33
N THR A 131 0.54 11.02 -7.62
CA THR A 131 0.51 11.02 -6.14
C THR A 131 1.89 10.97 -5.50
N SER A 132 2.84 10.26 -6.10
CA SER A 132 4.16 10.02 -5.50
C SER A 132 5.26 10.08 -6.55
N PRO A 133 6.47 10.53 -6.19
CA PRO A 133 7.64 10.45 -7.06
C PRO A 133 8.15 9.01 -7.23
N TYR A 134 7.73 8.07 -6.38
CA TYR A 134 8.13 6.66 -6.45
C TYR A 134 7.28 5.88 -7.44
N ALA A 135 7.90 4.94 -8.14
CA ALA A 135 7.27 4.12 -9.16
C ALA A 135 7.86 2.70 -9.16
N LEU A 136 7.77 1.98 -8.03
CA LEU A 136 8.34 0.65 -7.91
C LEU A 136 7.36 -0.43 -8.36
N THR A 137 6.23 -0.57 -7.67
CA THR A 137 5.22 -1.59 -7.97
C THR A 137 3.82 -0.99 -7.96
N GLY A 138 2.94 -1.56 -8.76
CA GLY A 138 1.54 -1.18 -8.81
C GLY A 138 0.68 -2.29 -9.40
N CYS A 139 -0.61 -2.24 -9.14
CA CYS A 139 -1.58 -3.21 -9.63
C CYS A 139 -2.89 -2.52 -10.03
N VAL A 140 -3.52 -3.01 -11.08
CA VAL A 140 -4.91 -2.72 -11.42
C VAL A 140 -5.74 -3.99 -11.35
N MET A 141 -6.91 -3.91 -10.73
CA MET A 141 -7.86 -5.02 -10.65
C MET A 141 -9.17 -4.65 -11.36
N GLY A 142 -9.67 -5.55 -12.20
CA GLY A 142 -10.91 -5.33 -12.93
C GLY A 142 -11.24 -6.47 -13.88
N LYS A 143 -12.47 -6.46 -14.40
CA LYS A 143 -12.95 -7.43 -15.41
C LYS A 143 -13.08 -6.79 -16.80
N ASP A 144 -13.26 -5.47 -16.85
CA ASP A 144 -13.41 -4.72 -18.08
C ASP A 144 -12.05 -4.57 -18.77
N LYS A 145 -11.92 -5.16 -19.95
CA LYS A 145 -10.68 -5.17 -20.72
C LYS A 145 -10.28 -3.80 -21.24
N GLU A 146 -11.24 -2.94 -21.57
CA GLU A 146 -10.98 -1.59 -22.07
C GLU A 146 -10.48 -0.71 -20.92
N ALA A 147 -11.12 -0.80 -19.75
CA ALA A 147 -10.66 -0.09 -18.54
C ALA A 147 -9.25 -0.54 -18.13
N ILE A 148 -8.96 -1.84 -18.18
CA ILE A 148 -7.61 -2.37 -17.88
C ILE A 148 -6.59 -1.86 -18.91
N ALA A 149 -6.91 -1.87 -20.19
CA ALA A 149 -6.02 -1.37 -21.25
C ALA A 149 -5.73 0.13 -21.03
N LYS A 150 -6.75 0.93 -20.72
CA LYS A 150 -6.61 2.35 -20.42
C LYS A 150 -5.76 2.59 -19.17
N ALA A 151 -5.98 1.83 -18.10
CA ALA A 151 -5.16 1.91 -16.89
C ALA A 151 -3.68 1.58 -17.19
N LYS A 152 -3.43 0.50 -17.93
CA LYS A 152 -2.08 0.11 -18.34
C LYS A 152 -1.37 1.22 -19.13
N ASP A 153 -2.06 1.88 -20.06
CA ASP A 153 -1.48 2.94 -20.86
C ASP A 153 -1.23 4.22 -20.04
N SER A 154 -2.19 4.60 -19.18
CA SER A 154 -2.08 5.78 -18.32
C SER A 154 -1.01 5.62 -17.24
N LEU A 155 -0.87 4.43 -16.67
CA LEU A 155 0.00 4.14 -15.54
C LEU A 155 1.32 3.46 -15.92
N ARG A 156 1.66 3.41 -17.22
CA ARG A 156 2.85 2.68 -17.72
C ARG A 156 4.18 3.13 -17.09
N PHE A 157 4.25 4.35 -16.60
CA PHE A 157 5.44 4.90 -15.94
C PHE A 157 5.26 5.09 -14.42
N SER A 158 4.12 4.66 -13.86
CA SER A 158 3.80 4.76 -12.43
C SER A 158 4.27 3.54 -11.63
N ALA A 159 4.76 2.50 -12.30
CA ALA A 159 5.29 1.31 -11.66
C ALA A 159 6.32 0.62 -12.57
N GLY A 160 7.45 0.26 -12.02
CA GLY A 160 8.43 -0.56 -12.71
C GLY A 160 7.94 -1.99 -12.89
N ASN A 161 7.32 -2.57 -11.87
CA ASN A 161 6.58 -3.83 -11.96
C ASN A 161 5.08 -3.55 -11.85
N PHE A 162 4.38 -3.71 -12.96
CA PHE A 162 2.94 -3.44 -13.07
C PHE A 162 2.18 -4.77 -13.19
N TYR A 163 1.22 -4.99 -12.30
CA TYR A 163 0.44 -6.21 -12.20
C TYR A 163 -1.02 -5.97 -12.63
N ILE A 164 -1.64 -7.00 -13.20
CA ILE A 164 -3.05 -6.97 -13.59
C ILE A 164 -3.75 -8.16 -12.95
N ASN A 165 -4.77 -7.90 -12.13
CA ASN A 165 -5.53 -8.92 -11.40
C ASN A 165 -4.66 -9.87 -10.56
N ASP A 166 -3.58 -9.33 -10.00
CA ASP A 166 -2.65 -10.04 -9.15
C ASP A 166 -2.25 -9.13 -7.98
N LYS A 167 -1.53 -9.66 -7.00
CA LYS A 167 -1.03 -8.86 -5.88
C LYS A 167 -0.04 -7.80 -6.37
N PRO A 168 -0.03 -6.60 -5.77
CA PRO A 168 0.78 -5.47 -6.22
C PRO A 168 2.28 -5.62 -5.91
N THR A 169 2.68 -6.71 -5.30
CA THR A 169 4.04 -7.04 -4.89
C THR A 169 4.29 -8.53 -5.05
N GLY A 170 5.52 -8.95 -5.20
CA GLY A 170 5.88 -10.35 -5.20
C GLY A 170 6.54 -10.84 -6.47
N ALA A 171 7.43 -10.02 -7.03
CA ALA A 171 8.38 -10.52 -8.02
C ALA A 171 9.16 -11.70 -7.43
N VAL A 172 9.18 -12.82 -8.15
CA VAL A 172 9.87 -14.02 -7.75
C VAL A 172 11.19 -14.09 -8.51
N VAL A 173 12.29 -14.26 -7.76
CA VAL A 173 13.63 -14.39 -8.34
C VAL A 173 13.65 -15.52 -9.37
N GLY A 174 14.19 -15.24 -10.55
CA GLY A 174 14.22 -16.18 -11.68
C GLY A 174 12.94 -16.27 -12.50
N GLN A 175 11.84 -15.63 -12.07
CA GLN A 175 10.58 -15.59 -12.83
C GLN A 175 10.26 -14.17 -13.34
N GLN A 176 10.54 -13.15 -12.55
CA GLN A 176 10.28 -11.76 -12.91
C GLN A 176 11.49 -10.90 -12.56
N PRO A 177 12.05 -10.14 -13.50
CA PRO A 177 12.98 -9.07 -13.19
C PRO A 177 12.29 -8.01 -12.35
N PHE A 178 13.01 -7.41 -11.38
CA PHE A 178 12.44 -6.45 -10.44
C PHE A 178 13.20 -5.13 -10.47
N GLY A 179 12.48 -4.02 -10.61
CA GLY A 179 13.07 -2.70 -10.59
C GLY A 179 12.02 -1.61 -10.75
N GLY A 180 12.33 -0.43 -10.21
CA GLY A 180 11.48 0.75 -10.21
C GLY A 180 11.90 1.80 -11.22
N ALA A 181 10.96 2.67 -11.56
CA ALA A 181 11.16 3.87 -12.36
C ALA A 181 11.10 5.13 -11.49
N ARG A 182 11.30 6.31 -12.06
CA ARG A 182 11.29 7.61 -11.38
C ARG A 182 12.25 7.61 -10.18
N ALA A 183 11.82 8.08 -9.01
CA ALA A 183 12.65 8.07 -7.79
C ALA A 183 12.92 6.66 -7.23
N SER A 184 12.28 5.62 -7.76
CA SER A 184 12.52 4.22 -7.35
C SER A 184 13.64 3.53 -8.13
N GLY A 185 14.26 4.16 -9.08
CA GLY A 185 15.42 3.64 -9.80
C GLY A 185 15.42 3.92 -11.31
N THR A 186 16.38 3.31 -12.00
CA THR A 186 16.57 3.45 -13.46
C THR A 186 15.70 2.53 -14.30
N ASN A 187 14.97 1.64 -13.65
CA ASN A 187 14.17 0.58 -14.28
C ASN A 187 14.96 -0.50 -15.00
N ASP A 188 16.24 -0.67 -14.70
CA ASP A 188 17.13 -1.68 -15.31
C ASP A 188 16.85 -3.12 -14.86
N LYS A 189 15.86 -3.34 -14.04
CA LYS A 189 15.33 -4.67 -13.67
C LYS A 189 16.38 -5.63 -13.13
N ALA A 190 16.61 -5.63 -11.84
CA ALA A 190 17.43 -6.62 -11.16
C ALA A 190 17.01 -8.05 -11.55
N GLY A 191 17.98 -8.90 -11.89
CA GLY A 191 17.74 -10.26 -12.37
C GLY A 191 17.44 -10.36 -13.88
N SER A 192 17.60 -9.29 -14.63
CA SER A 192 17.59 -9.32 -16.10
C SER A 192 19.01 -9.43 -16.66
N GLU A 193 19.11 -9.89 -17.93
CA GLU A 193 20.38 -9.96 -18.65
C GLU A 193 21.04 -8.59 -18.83
N LEU A 194 20.27 -7.51 -18.74
CA LEU A 194 20.76 -6.12 -18.86
C LEU A 194 21.58 -5.66 -17.66
N ASN A 195 21.59 -6.41 -16.56
CA ASN A 195 22.36 -6.09 -15.35
C ASN A 195 23.75 -6.76 -15.33
N LEU A 196 24.12 -7.47 -16.38
CA LEU A 196 25.42 -8.12 -16.54
C LEU A 196 26.31 -7.31 -17.48
#